data_612ef7d9e1c08f8a506ffb6ea07234e6
#
_entry.id   612ef7d9e1c08f8a506ffb6ea07234e6
#
_cell.length_a   1.000
_cell.length_b   1.000
_cell.length_c   1.000
_cell.angle_alpha   90.00
_cell.angle_beta   90.00
_cell.angle_gamma   90.00
#
_symmetry.space_group_name_H-M   'P 1'
#
loop_
_entity.id
_entity.type
_entity.pdbx_description
1 polymer ?
#
loop_
_entity_poly.entity_id
_entity_poly.type
_entity_poly.pdbx_seq_one_letter_code
_entity_poly.pdbx_strand_id
1 'polypeptide(L)'
;AADEPAVCRALDDDASRLACYDRAAGRARPGVAAPASTPDAAMVTAAASPPPVPAPTTRNWWTGGTYTPQTFAERWELDPGTKDGVFKIKAYQPTYVMVGNWRKNTNPNPCSPNPQNCASGQDAYMHGDAKFQISAKTKLWQDIFDSPLDLWAAYTQQTYWQVYDGKNSRPFRETDFQPEAWLTLPLRVGPEALQWRMLNLGISHQSNGQNDPLSRSWNRVYATFGLAAGDLSVLIKPWWRLPETGTSDNNADVGDYAGRLEVQAVLPYGANVFSATVRNNLKNSSNTPSRTSVQADWAFPLYGQLHGYVQAFYGWNDSLQNYNFRNTGVGIGVSLTQWR
;
A
#
# COMPACT_ATOMS: atom_id res chain seq x y z
N ALA A 1 -44.58 22.36 -28.76
CA ALA A 1 -44.43 23.42 -27.77
C ALA A 1 -43.10 23.18 -27.06
N ALA A 2 -42.18 24.14 -27.15
CA ALA A 2 -40.92 24.05 -26.42
C ALA A 2 -41.24 24.18 -24.91
N ASP A 3 -40.73 23.24 -24.12
CA ASP A 3 -40.91 23.30 -22.67
C ASP A 3 -40.23 24.58 -22.15
N GLU A 4 -40.97 25.45 -21.48
CA GLU A 4 -40.38 26.63 -20.90
C GLU A 4 -39.44 26.26 -19.75
N PRO A 5 -38.28 26.94 -19.58
CA PRO A 5 -37.32 26.64 -18.52
C PRO A 5 -37.92 26.67 -17.10
N ALA A 6 -39.03 27.34 -16.89
CA ALA A 6 -39.73 27.37 -15.61
C ALA A 6 -40.36 26.02 -15.23
N VAL A 7 -40.85 25.26 -16.20
CA VAL A 7 -41.44 23.93 -15.98
C VAL A 7 -40.38 22.91 -15.58
N CYS A 8 -39.17 23.02 -16.11
CA CYS A 8 -38.06 22.13 -15.76
C CYS A 8 -37.59 22.26 -14.30
N ARG A 9 -37.78 23.43 -13.68
CA ARG A 9 -37.40 23.65 -12.27
C ARG A 9 -38.29 22.89 -11.26
N ALA A 10 -39.50 22.51 -11.68
CA ALA A 10 -40.48 21.83 -10.82
C ALA A 10 -40.25 20.30 -10.76
N LEU A 11 -39.24 19.76 -11.46
CA LEU A 11 -38.92 18.36 -11.46
C LEU A 11 -37.93 18.04 -10.34
N ASP A 12 -38.30 17.12 -9.44
CA ASP A 12 -37.52 16.74 -8.27
C ASP A 12 -36.35 15.82 -8.63
N ASP A 13 -36.49 15.03 -9.72
CA ASP A 13 -35.43 14.13 -10.18
C ASP A 13 -34.45 14.86 -11.10
N ASP A 14 -33.15 14.81 -10.75
CA ASP A 14 -32.08 15.50 -11.46
C ASP A 14 -31.93 15.07 -12.92
N ALA A 15 -32.12 13.78 -13.22
CA ALA A 15 -31.99 13.27 -14.58
C ALA A 15 -33.14 13.77 -15.47
N SER A 16 -34.35 13.77 -14.94
CA SER A 16 -35.56 14.29 -15.61
C SER A 16 -35.47 15.79 -15.79
N ARG A 17 -34.97 16.53 -14.78
CA ARG A 17 -34.75 17.97 -14.85
C ARG A 17 -33.73 18.35 -15.92
N LEU A 18 -32.57 17.61 -15.98
CA LEU A 18 -31.55 17.82 -17.00
C LEU A 18 -32.08 17.54 -18.40
N ALA A 19 -32.81 16.43 -18.58
CA ALA A 19 -33.41 16.08 -19.86
C ALA A 19 -34.45 17.11 -20.35
N CYS A 20 -35.19 17.76 -19.42
CA CYS A 20 -36.10 18.84 -19.70
C CYS A 20 -35.37 20.10 -20.19
N TYR A 21 -34.27 20.50 -19.52
CA TYR A 21 -33.44 21.62 -19.97
C TYR A 21 -32.74 21.36 -21.31
N ASP A 22 -32.26 20.15 -21.57
CA ASP A 22 -31.65 19.77 -22.85
C ASP A 22 -32.67 19.89 -24.00
N ARG A 23 -33.94 19.49 -23.77
CA ARG A 23 -35.03 19.70 -24.76
C ARG A 23 -35.35 21.18 -24.98
N ALA A 24 -35.47 21.95 -23.90
CA ALA A 24 -35.72 23.38 -23.96
C ALA A 24 -34.58 24.14 -24.68
N ALA A 25 -33.33 23.67 -24.54
CA ALA A 25 -32.15 24.24 -25.17
C ALA A 25 -31.89 23.73 -26.59
N GLY A 26 -32.75 22.86 -27.13
CA GLY A 26 -32.58 22.26 -28.48
C GLY A 26 -31.39 21.28 -28.59
N ARG A 27 -30.85 20.76 -27.46
CA ARG A 27 -29.80 19.75 -27.42
C ARG A 27 -30.42 18.36 -27.54
N ALA A 28 -30.54 17.82 -28.76
CA ALA A 28 -30.90 16.42 -28.96
C ALA A 28 -29.72 15.50 -28.61
N ARG A 29 -29.88 14.61 -27.63
CA ARG A 29 -28.96 13.47 -27.44
C ARG A 29 -29.26 12.43 -28.52
N PRO A 30 -28.27 11.91 -29.27
CA PRO A 30 -28.46 10.74 -30.13
C PRO A 30 -28.72 9.51 -29.27
N GLY A 31 -29.88 8.88 -29.40
CA GLY A 31 -30.13 7.50 -29.05
C GLY A 31 -30.77 7.22 -27.68
N VAL A 32 -32.07 7.55 -27.51
CA VAL A 32 -33.01 6.68 -26.79
C VAL A 32 -34.30 6.65 -27.56
N ALA A 33 -34.57 5.55 -28.28
CA ALA A 33 -35.83 5.31 -28.97
C ALA A 33 -36.93 4.93 -27.97
N ALA A 34 -38.13 5.44 -28.23
CA ALA A 34 -39.36 5.11 -27.48
C ALA A 34 -39.80 3.66 -27.72
N PRO A 35 -40.55 3.03 -26.76
CA PRO A 35 -40.94 1.63 -26.89
C PRO A 35 -42.04 1.44 -27.92
N ALA A 36 -41.82 0.55 -28.90
CA ALA A 36 -42.84 0.02 -29.77
C ALA A 36 -43.21 -1.41 -29.33
N SER A 37 -44.50 -1.68 -29.38
CA SER A 37 -45.21 -2.89 -28.98
C SER A 37 -44.80 -4.17 -29.75
N THR A 38 -44.85 -5.30 -29.03
CA THR A 38 -44.67 -6.73 -29.36
C THR A 38 -45.38 -7.25 -30.61
N PRO A 39 -45.14 -8.52 -31.17
CA PRO A 39 -44.66 -9.72 -30.47
C PRO A 39 -43.67 -10.65 -31.25
N ASP A 40 -43.16 -11.65 -30.52
CA ASP A 40 -42.67 -12.99 -30.94
C ASP A 40 -41.32 -13.17 -31.65
N ALA A 41 -40.38 -13.71 -30.93
CA ALA A 41 -39.71 -15.02 -31.18
C ALA A 41 -38.50 -15.20 -30.27
N ALA A 42 -38.40 -16.35 -29.67
CA ALA A 42 -37.36 -16.79 -28.77
C ALA A 42 -35.96 -16.72 -29.37
N MET A 43 -35.08 -15.93 -28.76
CA MET A 43 -33.64 -16.07 -28.91
C MET A 43 -33.04 -16.04 -27.49
N VAL A 44 -32.40 -17.15 -27.12
CA VAL A 44 -31.67 -17.28 -25.86
C VAL A 44 -30.51 -16.29 -25.87
N THR A 45 -30.71 -15.12 -25.26
CA THR A 45 -29.63 -14.19 -24.97
C THR A 45 -28.98 -14.62 -23.66
N ALA A 46 -27.67 -14.86 -23.73
CA ALA A 46 -26.84 -15.07 -22.55
C ALA A 46 -27.14 -14.00 -21.51
N ALA A 47 -27.51 -14.42 -20.32
CA ALA A 47 -27.80 -13.53 -19.19
C ALA A 47 -26.58 -12.61 -18.94
N ALA A 48 -26.80 -11.31 -19.05
CA ALA A 48 -25.83 -10.33 -18.58
C ALA A 48 -25.57 -10.62 -17.10
N SER A 49 -24.29 -10.72 -16.73
CA SER A 49 -23.88 -10.87 -15.35
C SER A 49 -24.54 -9.77 -14.51
N PRO A 50 -25.10 -10.08 -13.34
CA PRO A 50 -25.66 -9.07 -12.46
C PRO A 50 -24.59 -8.02 -12.13
N PRO A 51 -24.98 -6.74 -12.00
CA PRO A 51 -24.05 -5.70 -11.59
C PRO A 51 -23.37 -6.11 -10.27
N PRO A 52 -22.08 -5.80 -10.09
CA PRO A 52 -21.37 -6.16 -8.86
C PRO A 52 -22.16 -5.62 -7.66
N VAL A 53 -22.42 -6.49 -6.69
CA VAL A 53 -23.05 -6.11 -5.43
C VAL A 53 -22.17 -5.06 -4.78
N PRO A 54 -22.68 -3.85 -4.46
CA PRO A 54 -21.86 -2.85 -3.79
C PRO A 54 -21.30 -3.43 -2.50
N ALA A 55 -20.01 -3.20 -2.26
CA ALA A 55 -19.35 -3.65 -1.05
C ALA A 55 -20.15 -3.18 0.18
N PRO A 56 -20.31 -4.02 1.20
CA PRO A 56 -21.12 -3.68 2.37
C PRO A 56 -20.54 -2.42 3.04
N THR A 57 -21.32 -1.34 3.04
CA THR A 57 -21.00 -0.14 3.81
C THR A 57 -21.19 -0.46 5.28
N THR A 58 -20.11 -0.67 6.01
CA THR A 58 -20.19 -0.83 7.46
C THR A 58 -20.35 0.52 8.12
N ARG A 59 -21.54 0.80 8.61
CA ARG A 59 -21.78 1.99 9.41
C ARG A 59 -21.13 1.81 10.78
N ASN A 60 -20.09 2.58 11.01
CA ASN A 60 -19.45 2.60 12.31
C ASN A 60 -20.32 3.42 13.26
N TRP A 61 -20.96 2.78 14.23
CA TRP A 61 -21.88 3.40 15.19
C TRP A 61 -21.19 4.46 16.09
N TRP A 62 -19.85 4.35 16.25
CA TRP A 62 -19.08 5.34 17.02
C TRP A 62 -18.82 6.63 16.26
N THR A 63 -18.75 6.61 14.96
CA THR A 63 -18.25 7.72 14.16
C THR A 63 -19.30 8.35 13.24
N GLY A 64 -20.47 7.73 13.06
CA GLY A 64 -21.51 8.18 12.14
C GLY A 64 -21.10 8.16 10.66
N GLY A 65 -19.84 7.84 10.34
CA GLY A 65 -19.30 7.77 8.98
C GLY A 65 -19.44 6.38 8.36
N THR A 66 -19.63 6.34 7.05
CA THR A 66 -19.56 5.11 6.26
C THR A 66 -18.13 4.96 5.74
N TYR A 67 -17.42 3.93 6.19
CA TYR A 67 -16.15 3.52 5.62
C TYR A 67 -16.41 2.48 4.54
N THR A 68 -15.98 2.75 3.32
CA THR A 68 -16.01 1.78 2.22
C THR A 68 -14.57 1.40 1.91
N PRO A 69 -14.16 0.14 2.21
CA PRO A 69 -12.85 -0.32 1.84
C PRO A 69 -12.68 -0.29 0.32
N GLN A 70 -11.53 0.19 -0.16
CA GLN A 70 -11.20 0.09 -1.57
C GLN A 70 -10.99 -1.37 -1.96
N THR A 71 -11.49 -1.76 -3.10
CA THR A 71 -11.16 -3.06 -3.70
C THR A 71 -9.70 -3.09 -4.13
N PHE A 72 -9.16 -4.29 -4.38
CA PHE A 72 -7.79 -4.42 -4.89
C PHE A 72 -7.61 -3.67 -6.22
N ALA A 73 -8.61 -3.73 -7.11
CA ALA A 73 -8.58 -3.04 -8.39
C ALA A 73 -8.59 -1.50 -8.25
N GLU A 74 -9.41 -0.95 -7.36
CA GLU A 74 -9.46 0.49 -7.09
C GLU A 74 -8.15 1.00 -6.48
N ARG A 75 -7.58 0.25 -5.52
CA ARG A 75 -6.32 0.64 -4.90
C ARG A 75 -5.16 0.73 -5.88
N TRP A 76 -5.12 -0.18 -6.86
CA TRP A 76 -4.05 -0.28 -7.85
C TRP A 76 -4.43 0.28 -9.22
N GLU A 77 -5.68 0.77 -9.38
CA GLU A 77 -6.23 1.32 -10.62
C GLU A 77 -6.09 0.38 -11.80
N LEU A 78 -6.47 -0.89 -11.59
CA LEU A 78 -6.25 -1.97 -12.56
C LEU A 78 -7.31 -2.04 -13.66
N ASP A 79 -8.48 -1.50 -13.41
CA ASP A 79 -9.58 -1.51 -14.37
C ASP A 79 -9.78 -0.10 -14.95
N PRO A 80 -10.21 0.04 -16.21
CA PRO A 80 -10.41 1.35 -16.84
C PRO A 80 -11.30 2.30 -16.01
N GLY A 81 -12.34 1.75 -15.38
CA GLY A 81 -13.27 2.52 -14.53
C GLY A 81 -12.70 2.95 -13.17
N THR A 82 -11.54 2.42 -12.78
CA THR A 82 -10.87 2.76 -11.51
C THR A 82 -9.68 3.71 -11.70
N LYS A 83 -9.32 4.02 -12.95
CA LYS A 83 -8.20 4.92 -13.25
C LYS A 83 -8.57 6.37 -13.01
N ASP A 84 -7.79 7.05 -12.19
CA ASP A 84 -8.03 8.44 -11.75
C ASP A 84 -7.18 9.49 -12.51
N GLY A 85 -6.34 9.05 -13.46
CA GLY A 85 -5.40 9.91 -14.17
C GLY A 85 -4.06 10.07 -13.45
N VAL A 86 -3.25 11.03 -13.90
CA VAL A 86 -1.86 11.22 -13.48
C VAL A 86 -1.70 12.30 -12.41
N PHE A 87 -0.56 12.30 -11.70
CA PHE A 87 -0.15 13.29 -10.68
C PHE A 87 -1.12 13.48 -9.51
N LYS A 88 -1.98 12.50 -9.24
CA LYS A 88 -2.79 12.47 -8.02
C LYS A 88 -2.06 11.70 -6.92
N ILE A 89 -1.94 12.31 -5.76
CA ILE A 89 -1.31 11.67 -4.60
C ILE A 89 -2.30 10.69 -3.97
N LYS A 90 -1.87 9.43 -3.81
CA LYS A 90 -2.65 8.34 -3.23
C LYS A 90 -1.87 7.64 -2.13
N ALA A 91 -2.57 7.01 -1.19
CA ALA A 91 -1.95 6.15 -0.20
C ALA A 91 -1.24 4.96 -0.88
N TYR A 92 -0.03 4.63 -0.40
CA TYR A 92 0.74 3.48 -0.88
C TYR A 92 0.87 2.41 0.19
N GLN A 93 1.61 2.70 1.26
CA GLN A 93 1.66 1.87 2.46
C GLN A 93 0.89 2.58 3.59
N PRO A 94 0.63 1.93 4.73
CA PRO A 94 -0.05 2.59 5.84
C PRO A 94 0.68 3.84 6.29
N THR A 95 -0.04 4.93 6.49
CA THR A 95 0.47 6.13 7.14
C THR A 95 -0.02 6.12 8.58
N TYR A 96 0.92 6.03 9.53
CA TYR A 96 0.61 5.87 10.94
C TYR A 96 1.60 6.62 11.85
N VAL A 97 1.16 6.86 13.08
CA VAL A 97 1.99 7.28 14.20
C VAL A 97 1.74 6.34 15.37
N MET A 98 2.73 5.56 15.76
CA MET A 98 2.71 4.76 16.98
C MET A 98 3.43 5.53 18.08
N VAL A 99 2.67 5.97 19.07
CA VAL A 99 3.22 6.68 20.24
C VAL A 99 3.91 5.73 21.21
N GLY A 100 3.49 4.47 21.27
CA GLY A 100 4.16 3.40 22.01
C GLY A 100 4.64 2.33 21.03
N ASN A 101 5.94 2.28 20.78
CA ASN A 101 6.59 1.21 20.05
C ASN A 101 7.69 0.64 20.91
N TRP A 102 7.52 -0.59 21.39
CA TRP A 102 8.46 -1.26 22.28
C TRP A 102 9.19 -2.38 21.54
N ARG A 103 10.50 -2.54 21.87
CA ARG A 103 11.37 -3.59 21.35
C ARG A 103 12.03 -4.34 22.48
N LYS A 104 12.12 -5.65 22.32
CA LYS A 104 12.73 -6.53 23.32
C LYS A 104 14.21 -6.27 23.48
N ASN A 105 14.92 -6.03 22.39
CA ASN A 105 16.36 -5.85 22.35
C ASN A 105 16.74 -4.49 21.75
N THR A 106 17.83 -3.92 22.23
CA THR A 106 18.50 -2.75 21.65
C THR A 106 19.84 -3.17 21.06
N ASN A 107 20.27 -2.54 19.99
CA ASN A 107 21.55 -2.82 19.34
C ASN A 107 22.52 -1.65 19.57
N PRO A 108 23.42 -1.73 20.57
CA PRO A 108 24.38 -0.65 20.85
C PRO A 108 25.56 -0.64 19.88
N ASN A 109 25.72 -1.70 19.09
CA ASN A 109 26.86 -1.87 18.18
C ASN A 109 26.39 -2.29 16.79
N PRO A 110 25.62 -1.42 16.06
CA PRO A 110 25.20 -1.73 14.70
C PRO A 110 26.42 -1.85 13.78
N CYS A 111 26.60 -3.01 13.15
CA CYS A 111 27.76 -3.33 12.39
C CYS A 111 27.37 -4.03 11.08
N SER A 112 28.17 -3.86 10.04
CA SER A 112 28.07 -4.56 8.77
C SER A 112 29.41 -5.22 8.41
N PRO A 113 29.49 -6.05 7.35
CA PRO A 113 30.74 -6.60 6.87
C PRO A 113 31.78 -5.54 6.45
N ASN A 114 31.35 -4.32 6.10
CA ASN A 114 32.25 -3.22 5.84
C ASN A 114 32.72 -2.61 7.17
N PRO A 115 34.04 -2.65 7.51
CA PRO A 115 34.56 -2.15 8.77
C PRO A 115 34.29 -0.66 9.00
N GLN A 116 34.11 0.15 7.95
CA GLN A 116 33.77 1.57 8.06
C GLN A 116 32.33 1.76 8.55
N ASN A 117 31.49 0.73 8.45
CA ASN A 117 30.10 0.73 8.85
C ASN A 117 29.86 -0.12 10.11
N CYS A 118 30.83 -0.14 11.01
CA CYS A 118 30.79 -0.80 12.33
C CYS A 118 30.87 0.24 13.41
N ALA A 119 29.75 0.55 14.05
CA ALA A 119 29.70 1.43 15.21
C ALA A 119 29.93 0.63 16.50
N SER A 120 30.64 1.21 17.47
CA SER A 120 30.84 0.64 18.79
C SER A 120 30.62 1.68 19.86
N GLY A 121 30.09 1.26 21.01
CA GLY A 121 29.91 2.14 22.17
C GLY A 121 28.86 3.23 21.94
N GLN A 122 27.91 2.99 21.04
CA GLN A 122 26.75 3.88 20.92
C GLN A 122 25.97 3.84 22.24
N ASP A 123 25.46 4.98 22.67
CA ASP A 123 24.53 5.02 23.80
C ASP A 123 23.36 4.08 23.51
N ALA A 124 23.09 3.22 24.50
CA ALA A 124 22.01 2.25 24.36
C ALA A 124 20.68 3.00 24.21
N TYR A 125 20.06 2.87 23.05
CA TYR A 125 18.71 3.38 22.83
C TYR A 125 17.72 2.75 23.80
N MET A 126 16.69 3.50 24.18
CA MET A 126 15.61 2.96 24.99
C MET A 126 14.86 1.87 24.25
N HIS A 127 14.31 0.91 24.99
CA HIS A 127 13.42 -0.13 24.45
C HIS A 127 12.14 0.44 23.83
N GLY A 128 11.67 1.59 24.33
CA GLY A 128 10.48 2.29 23.86
C GLY A 128 10.85 3.53 23.04
N ASP A 129 10.19 3.67 21.89
CA ASP A 129 10.25 4.87 21.05
C ASP A 129 8.86 5.18 20.45
N ALA A 130 8.74 6.32 19.78
CA ALA A 130 7.66 6.56 18.84
C ALA A 130 8.14 6.14 17.44
N LYS A 131 7.26 5.47 16.69
CA LYS A 131 7.52 5.07 15.31
C LYS A 131 6.45 5.66 14.44
N PHE A 132 6.83 6.27 13.32
CA PHE A 132 5.85 6.75 12.35
C PHE A 132 6.27 6.43 10.92
N GLN A 133 5.27 6.27 10.07
CA GLN A 133 5.44 6.04 8.65
C GLN A 133 4.56 7.00 7.86
N ILE A 134 5.13 7.58 6.81
CA ILE A 134 4.42 8.35 5.79
C ILE A 134 4.67 7.65 4.46
N SER A 135 3.60 7.40 3.70
CA SER A 135 3.74 6.72 2.43
C SER A 135 2.70 7.17 1.42
N ALA A 136 3.16 7.50 0.22
CA ALA A 136 2.31 7.94 -0.87
C ALA A 136 2.85 7.43 -2.21
N LYS A 137 1.95 7.32 -3.19
CA LYS A 137 2.26 7.04 -4.59
C LYS A 137 1.54 8.01 -5.51
N THR A 138 2.05 8.17 -6.70
CA THR A 138 1.40 8.90 -7.79
C THR A 138 1.67 8.22 -9.12
N LYS A 139 0.69 8.27 -10.01
CA LYS A 139 0.85 7.80 -11.39
C LYS A 139 1.53 8.89 -12.19
N LEU A 140 2.65 8.56 -12.85
CA LEU A 140 3.41 9.50 -13.70
C LEU A 140 2.97 9.44 -15.15
N TRP A 141 2.58 8.24 -15.63
CA TRP A 141 2.12 8.04 -17.01
C TRP A 141 1.05 6.95 -17.00
N GLN A 142 -0.08 7.24 -17.61
CA GLN A 142 -1.19 6.33 -17.74
C GLN A 142 -1.28 5.83 -19.17
N ASP A 143 -1.61 4.54 -19.37
CA ASP A 143 -1.85 3.93 -20.66
C ASP A 143 -0.70 4.17 -21.66
N ILE A 144 0.53 3.81 -21.24
CA ILE A 144 1.78 4.04 -21.98
C ILE A 144 1.67 3.45 -23.40
N PHE A 145 1.84 4.27 -24.43
CA PHE A 145 1.74 3.90 -25.84
C PHE A 145 0.41 3.19 -26.18
N ASP A 146 -0.71 3.70 -25.63
CA ASP A 146 -2.06 3.11 -25.81
C ASP A 146 -2.17 1.65 -25.33
N SER A 147 -1.26 1.22 -24.46
CA SER A 147 -1.28 -0.08 -23.79
C SER A 147 -1.86 0.06 -22.37
N PRO A 148 -2.24 -1.04 -21.70
CA PRO A 148 -2.73 -0.96 -20.32
C PRO A 148 -1.64 -0.69 -19.27
N LEU A 149 -0.39 -0.42 -19.69
CA LEU A 149 0.74 -0.16 -18.81
C LEU A 149 0.65 1.23 -18.18
N ASP A 150 0.83 1.30 -16.87
CA ASP A 150 0.90 2.55 -16.12
C ASP A 150 2.26 2.67 -15.41
N LEU A 151 2.88 3.86 -15.45
CA LEU A 151 4.11 4.16 -14.70
C LEU A 151 3.75 4.87 -13.39
N TRP A 152 4.25 4.34 -12.29
CA TRP A 152 4.06 4.87 -10.94
C TRP A 152 5.38 5.25 -10.28
N ALA A 153 5.31 6.24 -9.39
CA ALA A 153 6.33 6.53 -8.42
C ALA A 153 5.72 6.52 -7.02
N ALA A 154 6.52 6.14 -6.03
CA ALA A 154 6.14 6.18 -4.63
C ALA A 154 7.31 6.60 -3.74
N TYR A 155 6.96 7.06 -2.56
CA TYR A 155 7.89 7.37 -1.50
C TYR A 155 7.33 6.87 -0.19
N THR A 156 8.19 6.15 0.56
CA THR A 156 7.89 5.72 1.93
C THR A 156 9.01 6.20 2.84
N GLN A 157 8.63 6.80 3.96
CA GLN A 157 9.54 7.17 5.03
C GLN A 157 9.08 6.52 6.32
N GLN A 158 10.00 5.86 7.01
CA GLN A 158 9.77 5.27 8.32
C GLN A 158 10.77 5.85 9.31
N THR A 159 10.29 6.39 10.42
CA THR A 159 11.13 7.09 11.39
C THR A 159 10.92 6.53 12.78
N TYR A 160 12.02 6.41 13.52
CA TYR A 160 12.09 5.95 14.90
C TYR A 160 12.60 7.09 15.77
N TRP A 161 11.78 7.55 16.68
CA TRP A 161 12.04 8.71 17.53
C TRP A 161 12.09 8.33 19.00
N GLN A 162 13.24 8.50 19.64
CA GLN A 162 13.45 8.26 21.07
C GLN A 162 12.79 9.35 21.94
N VAL A 163 11.52 9.62 21.69
CA VAL A 163 10.75 10.72 22.31
C VAL A 163 10.77 10.68 23.84
N TYR A 164 10.96 9.51 24.43
CA TYR A 164 11.00 9.29 25.88
C TYR A 164 12.40 9.45 26.49
N ASP A 165 13.44 9.54 25.66
CA ASP A 165 14.83 9.70 26.11
C ASP A 165 15.17 11.18 26.39
N GLY A 166 14.73 11.66 27.54
CA GLY A 166 15.01 13.01 27.98
C GLY A 166 16.49 13.30 28.30
N LYS A 167 17.28 12.26 28.59
CA LYS A 167 18.71 12.41 28.91
C LYS A 167 19.52 12.79 27.70
N ASN A 168 19.19 12.20 26.53
CA ASN A 168 19.88 12.41 25.28
C ASN A 168 19.14 13.40 24.34
N SER A 169 18.32 14.32 24.91
CA SER A 169 17.58 15.34 24.14
C SER A 169 16.61 14.77 23.11
N ARG A 170 16.06 13.58 23.36
CA ARG A 170 15.03 12.93 22.52
C ARG A 170 15.44 12.81 21.05
N PRO A 171 16.53 12.11 20.70
CA PRO A 171 17.03 12.05 19.33
C PRO A 171 16.13 11.21 18.42
N PHE A 172 16.15 11.49 17.15
CA PHE A 172 15.75 10.53 16.13
C PHE A 172 16.82 9.45 16.03
N ARG A 173 16.44 8.20 16.29
CA ARG A 173 17.37 7.07 16.21
C ARG A 173 17.73 6.77 14.76
N GLU A 174 16.73 6.77 13.91
CA GLU A 174 16.84 6.39 12.51
C GLU A 174 15.64 6.89 11.70
N THR A 175 15.88 7.23 10.47
CA THR A 175 14.85 7.47 9.47
C THR A 175 15.22 6.74 8.19
N ASP A 176 14.39 5.81 7.78
CA ASP A 176 14.55 5.06 6.54
C ASP A 176 13.74 5.73 5.43
N PHE A 177 14.39 6.01 4.31
CA PHE A 177 13.83 6.63 3.11
C PHE A 177 13.77 5.60 2.00
N GLN A 178 12.61 5.45 1.33
CA GLN A 178 12.43 4.48 0.27
C GLN A 178 11.66 5.08 -0.91
N PRO A 179 12.33 5.75 -1.86
CA PRO A 179 11.76 6.04 -3.17
C PRO A 179 11.69 4.79 -4.03
N GLU A 180 10.58 4.66 -4.78
CA GLU A 180 10.33 3.55 -5.71
C GLU A 180 9.70 4.06 -7.01
N ALA A 181 9.97 3.35 -8.11
CA ALA A 181 9.25 3.54 -9.37
C ALA A 181 8.99 2.17 -10.02
N TRP A 182 7.82 2.02 -10.64
CA TRP A 182 7.46 0.74 -11.30
C TRP A 182 6.46 0.92 -12.42
N LEU A 183 6.46 -0.06 -13.33
CA LEU A 183 5.44 -0.27 -14.34
C LEU A 183 4.41 -1.26 -13.81
N THR A 184 3.12 -0.93 -13.93
CA THR A 184 2.00 -1.84 -13.61
C THR A 184 1.40 -2.38 -14.89
N LEU A 185 1.32 -3.70 -15.01
CA LEU A 185 0.53 -4.42 -16.00
C LEU A 185 -0.70 -5.02 -15.29
N PRO A 186 -1.92 -4.54 -15.58
CA PRO A 186 -3.13 -5.16 -15.10
C PRO A 186 -3.30 -6.56 -15.70
N LEU A 187 -3.74 -7.51 -14.90
CA LEU A 187 -3.98 -8.90 -15.30
C LEU A 187 -5.41 -9.31 -14.93
N ARG A 188 -5.91 -10.32 -15.61
CA ARG A 188 -7.14 -11.05 -15.28
C ARG A 188 -6.93 -12.52 -15.59
N VAL A 189 -6.15 -13.23 -14.76
CA VAL A 189 -5.79 -14.63 -14.99
C VAL A 189 -6.25 -15.47 -13.80
N GLY A 190 -7.02 -16.51 -14.09
CA GLY A 190 -7.62 -17.39 -13.08
C GLY A 190 -9.14 -17.20 -12.96
N PRO A 191 -9.80 -18.07 -12.15
CA PRO A 191 -11.23 -17.95 -11.87
C PRO A 191 -11.52 -16.69 -11.04
N GLU A 192 -12.75 -16.17 -11.10
CA GLU A 192 -13.17 -14.95 -10.40
C GLU A 192 -12.90 -14.99 -8.89
N ALA A 193 -13.04 -16.17 -8.28
CA ALA A 193 -12.77 -16.36 -6.85
C ALA A 193 -11.29 -16.29 -6.47
N LEU A 194 -10.35 -16.38 -7.44
CA LEU A 194 -8.90 -16.35 -7.21
C LEU A 194 -8.19 -15.87 -8.48
N GLN A 195 -7.91 -14.58 -8.57
CA GLN A 195 -7.35 -13.95 -9.76
C GLN A 195 -5.99 -13.33 -9.53
N TRP A 196 -5.05 -13.60 -10.43
CA TRP A 196 -3.90 -12.72 -10.62
C TRP A 196 -4.39 -11.43 -11.28
N ARG A 197 -4.20 -10.31 -10.60
CA ARG A 197 -4.76 -9.02 -10.99
C ARG A 197 -3.72 -8.03 -11.48
N MET A 198 -2.45 -8.21 -11.09
CA MET A 198 -1.39 -7.31 -11.55
C MET A 198 -0.01 -7.97 -11.53
N LEU A 199 0.86 -7.44 -12.39
CA LEU A 199 2.31 -7.56 -12.34
C LEU A 199 2.90 -6.15 -12.31
N ASN A 200 3.71 -5.85 -11.27
CA ASN A 200 4.55 -4.67 -11.24
C ASN A 200 6.01 -5.07 -11.47
N LEU A 201 6.74 -4.30 -12.27
CA LEU A 201 8.18 -4.40 -12.43
C LEU A 201 8.79 -3.05 -12.05
N GLY A 202 9.69 -3.04 -11.08
CA GLY A 202 10.15 -1.79 -10.50
C GLY A 202 11.56 -1.81 -9.95
N ILE A 203 11.97 -0.60 -9.56
CA ILE A 203 13.22 -0.32 -8.87
C ILE A 203 12.91 0.38 -7.55
N SER A 204 13.74 0.14 -6.56
CA SER A 204 13.63 0.77 -5.24
C SER A 204 15.03 1.07 -4.71
N HIS A 205 15.21 2.29 -4.25
CA HIS A 205 16.32 2.68 -3.38
C HIS A 205 15.83 2.68 -1.93
N GLN A 206 16.69 2.30 -0.99
CA GLN A 206 16.42 2.49 0.43
C GLN A 206 17.70 2.92 1.13
N SER A 207 17.63 3.96 1.95
CA SER A 207 18.75 4.47 2.73
C SER A 207 18.25 5.04 4.05
N ASN A 208 19.14 5.06 5.07
CA ASN A 208 18.82 5.68 6.35
C ASN A 208 19.35 7.12 6.48
N GLY A 209 19.97 7.68 5.45
CA GLY A 209 20.46 9.06 5.44
C GLY A 209 21.52 9.40 6.51
N GLN A 210 22.09 8.37 7.14
CA GLN A 210 23.13 8.55 8.17
C GLN A 210 24.52 8.61 7.53
N ASN A 211 25.45 9.23 8.24
CA ASN A 211 26.87 9.16 7.94
C ASN A 211 27.49 7.87 8.49
N ASP A 212 28.68 7.51 8.02
CA ASP A 212 29.47 6.44 8.61
C ASP A 212 29.75 6.75 10.10
N PRO A 213 29.75 5.74 10.95
CA PRO A 213 29.64 4.30 10.69
C PRO A 213 28.18 3.76 10.63
N LEU A 214 27.15 4.61 10.72
CA LEU A 214 25.76 4.22 10.79
C LEU A 214 25.06 4.17 9.42
N SER A 215 25.72 4.64 8.37
CA SER A 215 25.19 4.66 7.00
C SER A 215 24.79 3.27 6.52
N ARG A 216 23.55 3.15 6.01
CA ARG A 216 23.02 1.95 5.36
C ARG A 216 22.23 2.35 4.13
N SER A 217 22.49 1.66 3.01
CA SER A 217 21.73 1.85 1.79
C SER A 217 21.76 0.61 0.91
N TRP A 218 20.77 0.46 0.05
CA TRP A 218 20.77 -0.58 -0.98
C TRP A 218 19.77 -0.26 -2.09
N ASN A 219 20.06 -0.82 -3.27
CA ASN A 219 19.25 -0.71 -4.46
C ASN A 219 18.71 -2.08 -4.86
N ARG A 220 17.47 -2.14 -5.33
CA ARG A 220 16.78 -3.37 -5.73
C ARG A 220 16.04 -3.17 -7.03
N VAL A 221 16.02 -4.23 -7.85
CA VAL A 221 14.98 -4.44 -8.86
C VAL A 221 14.01 -5.48 -8.32
N TYR A 222 12.73 -5.33 -8.59
CA TYR A 222 11.72 -6.24 -8.07
C TYR A 222 10.58 -6.48 -9.06
N ALA A 223 9.91 -7.60 -8.88
CA ALA A 223 8.59 -7.85 -9.42
C ALA A 223 7.58 -7.91 -8.27
N THR A 224 6.33 -7.51 -8.50
CA THR A 224 5.23 -7.73 -7.55
C THR A 224 4.06 -8.35 -8.28
N PHE A 225 3.68 -9.54 -7.83
CA PHE A 225 2.50 -10.24 -8.32
C PHE A 225 1.35 -9.99 -7.35
N GLY A 226 0.22 -9.49 -7.86
CA GLY A 226 -0.97 -9.21 -7.08
C GLY A 226 -2.05 -10.25 -7.32
N LEU A 227 -2.50 -10.89 -6.24
CA LEU A 227 -3.57 -11.89 -6.23
C LEU A 227 -4.75 -11.36 -5.43
N ALA A 228 -5.94 -11.44 -5.98
CA ALA A 228 -7.19 -11.13 -5.29
C ALA A 228 -8.02 -12.42 -5.13
N ALA A 229 -8.53 -12.65 -3.90
CA ALA A 229 -9.39 -13.78 -3.56
C ALA A 229 -10.54 -13.27 -2.67
N GLY A 230 -11.64 -12.86 -3.28
CA GLY A 230 -12.69 -12.13 -2.58
C GLY A 230 -12.13 -10.86 -1.93
N ASP A 231 -12.29 -10.70 -0.63
CA ASP A 231 -11.75 -9.56 0.13
C ASP A 231 -10.25 -9.69 0.44
N LEU A 232 -9.69 -10.89 0.36
CA LEU A 232 -8.27 -11.12 0.59
C LEU A 232 -7.44 -10.63 -0.60
N SER A 233 -6.44 -9.82 -0.32
CA SER A 233 -5.41 -9.41 -1.27
C SER A 233 -4.06 -10.00 -0.85
N VAL A 234 -3.32 -10.56 -1.81
CA VAL A 234 -1.97 -11.07 -1.56
C VAL A 234 -1.01 -10.45 -2.57
N LEU A 235 0.07 -9.86 -2.07
CA LEU A 235 1.19 -9.36 -2.86
C LEU A 235 2.38 -10.27 -2.64
N ILE A 236 2.99 -10.75 -3.72
CA ILE A 236 4.20 -11.56 -3.70
C ILE A 236 5.28 -10.76 -4.41
N LYS A 237 6.27 -10.30 -3.67
CA LYS A 237 7.32 -9.37 -4.13
C LYS A 237 8.71 -9.99 -3.99
N PRO A 238 9.20 -10.76 -4.97
CA PRO A 238 10.62 -11.09 -5.06
C PRO A 238 11.44 -9.90 -5.54
N TRP A 239 12.72 -9.82 -5.09
CA TRP A 239 13.66 -8.80 -5.54
C TRP A 239 15.09 -9.30 -5.65
N TRP A 240 15.88 -8.58 -6.47
CA TRP A 240 17.32 -8.67 -6.55
C TRP A 240 17.96 -7.38 -6.04
N ARG A 241 18.91 -7.55 -5.14
CA ARG A 241 19.79 -6.45 -4.78
C ARG A 241 20.73 -6.15 -5.94
N LEU A 242 20.81 -4.89 -6.33
CA LEU A 242 21.85 -4.42 -7.24
C LEU A 242 23.16 -4.35 -6.45
N PRO A 243 24.24 -5.02 -6.93
CA PRO A 243 25.51 -5.02 -6.22
C PRO A 243 26.15 -3.63 -6.25
N GLU A 244 26.73 -3.25 -5.13
CA GLU A 244 27.59 -2.10 -4.99
C GLU A 244 29.04 -2.59 -4.87
N THR A 245 30.03 -1.76 -5.18
CA THR A 245 31.43 -2.19 -5.27
C THR A 245 32.31 -1.54 -4.21
N GLY A 246 33.25 -2.33 -3.67
CA GLY A 246 34.31 -1.84 -2.79
C GLY A 246 33.78 -1.24 -1.49
N THR A 247 34.37 -0.15 -1.07
CA THR A 247 34.06 0.55 0.20
C THR A 247 32.75 1.32 0.16
N SER A 248 32.11 1.45 -0.99
CA SER A 248 30.78 2.08 -1.11
C SER A 248 29.64 1.18 -0.68
N ASP A 249 29.87 -0.12 -0.52
CA ASP A 249 28.86 -1.06 -0.04
C ASP A 249 28.78 -1.05 1.50
N ASN A 250 27.81 -0.32 2.00
CA ASN A 250 27.61 -0.13 3.45
C ASN A 250 27.08 -1.36 4.17
N ASN A 251 26.49 -2.32 3.44
CA ASN A 251 25.78 -3.47 4.00
C ASN A 251 25.70 -4.64 2.99
N ALA A 252 26.85 -5.17 2.60
CA ALA A 252 27.00 -6.18 1.55
C ALA A 252 26.13 -7.44 1.75
N ASP A 253 25.84 -7.80 2.99
CA ASP A 253 25.06 -8.97 3.38
C ASP A 253 23.56 -8.67 3.66
N VAL A 254 23.09 -7.46 3.37
CA VAL A 254 21.69 -7.04 3.66
C VAL A 254 20.65 -8.03 3.11
N GLY A 255 20.91 -8.60 1.92
CA GLY A 255 20.02 -9.59 1.32
C GLY A 255 19.93 -10.91 2.08
N ASP A 256 20.86 -11.19 2.98
CA ASP A 256 20.86 -12.39 3.80
C ASP A 256 20.02 -12.26 5.07
N TYR A 257 19.62 -11.03 5.42
CA TYR A 257 18.80 -10.69 6.58
C TYR A 257 17.47 -10.04 6.20
N ALA A 258 17.51 -8.97 5.41
CA ALA A 258 16.30 -8.28 4.95
C ALA A 258 15.48 -9.11 3.95
N GLY A 259 16.13 -10.12 3.33
CA GLY A 259 15.44 -11.08 2.49
C GLY A 259 15.60 -10.86 1.00
N ARG A 260 14.89 -11.71 0.23
CA ARG A 260 14.78 -11.71 -1.24
C ARG A 260 13.33 -11.86 -1.70
N LEU A 261 12.44 -12.12 -0.76
CA LEU A 261 11.00 -12.28 -1.01
C LEU A 261 10.22 -11.64 0.13
N GLU A 262 9.18 -10.93 -0.23
CA GLU A 262 8.12 -10.49 0.67
C GLU A 262 6.79 -11.07 0.19
N VAL A 263 6.02 -11.61 1.11
CA VAL A 263 4.62 -11.97 0.89
C VAL A 263 3.79 -11.17 1.86
N GLN A 264 2.86 -10.40 1.35
CA GLN A 264 1.94 -9.60 2.13
C GLN A 264 0.51 -10.04 1.86
N ALA A 265 -0.22 -10.32 2.91
CA ALA A 265 -1.66 -10.59 2.88
C ALA A 265 -2.40 -9.47 3.58
N VAL A 266 -3.50 -8.99 2.99
CA VAL A 266 -4.36 -7.94 3.55
C VAL A 266 -5.80 -8.42 3.50
N LEU A 267 -6.47 -8.43 4.64
CA LEU A 267 -7.85 -8.87 4.81
C LEU A 267 -8.67 -7.79 5.53
N PRO A 268 -9.55 -7.07 4.86
CA PRO A 268 -10.60 -6.31 5.51
C PRO A 268 -11.62 -7.25 6.12
N TYR A 269 -12.06 -6.94 7.33
CA TYR A 269 -13.14 -7.66 7.99
C TYR A 269 -14.04 -6.67 8.73
N GLY A 270 -15.21 -6.44 8.19
CA GLY A 270 -16.06 -5.33 8.63
C GLY A 270 -15.34 -3.99 8.48
N ALA A 271 -15.25 -3.23 9.56
CA ALA A 271 -14.52 -1.96 9.60
C ALA A 271 -13.03 -2.12 10.01
N ASN A 272 -12.58 -3.35 10.24
CA ASN A 272 -11.19 -3.64 10.60
C ASN A 272 -10.39 -4.01 9.36
N VAL A 273 -9.07 -3.76 9.40
CA VAL A 273 -8.13 -4.25 8.39
C VAL A 273 -7.02 -4.99 9.10
N PHE A 274 -6.84 -6.24 8.72
CA PHE A 274 -5.72 -7.08 9.17
C PHE A 274 -4.71 -7.21 8.05
N SER A 275 -3.43 -7.14 8.37
CA SER A 275 -2.39 -7.48 7.41
C SER A 275 -1.28 -8.30 8.05
N ALA A 276 -0.65 -9.13 7.22
CA ALA A 276 0.52 -9.90 7.60
C ALA A 276 1.56 -9.78 6.49
N THR A 277 2.79 -9.45 6.87
CA THR A 277 3.93 -9.36 5.96
C THR A 277 5.00 -10.35 6.42
N VAL A 278 5.41 -11.24 5.52
CA VAL A 278 6.47 -12.20 5.75
C VAL A 278 7.61 -11.93 4.76
N ARG A 279 8.83 -11.76 5.28
CA ARG A 279 10.05 -11.64 4.47
C ARG A 279 10.95 -12.84 4.72
N ASN A 280 11.61 -13.34 3.66
CA ASN A 280 12.53 -14.45 3.76
C ASN A 280 13.71 -14.26 2.81
N ASN A 281 14.89 -14.70 3.23
CA ASN A 281 16.12 -14.61 2.43
C ASN A 281 16.26 -15.70 1.34
N LEU A 282 15.34 -16.66 1.30
CA LEU A 282 15.33 -17.80 0.36
C LEU A 282 16.65 -18.60 0.34
N LYS A 283 17.37 -18.60 1.46
CA LYS A 283 18.61 -19.37 1.64
C LYS A 283 18.41 -20.44 2.70
N ASN A 284 19.12 -21.54 2.57
CA ASN A 284 19.15 -22.62 3.55
C ASN A 284 20.44 -23.41 3.40
N SER A 285 21.55 -22.81 3.80
CA SER A 285 22.86 -23.48 3.84
C SER A 285 23.51 -23.29 5.21
N SER A 286 24.53 -24.09 5.50
CA SER A 286 25.30 -23.99 6.76
C SER A 286 25.88 -22.58 6.97
N ASN A 287 26.31 -21.92 5.89
CA ASN A 287 26.94 -20.61 5.94
C ASN A 287 25.90 -19.46 5.89
N THR A 288 24.71 -19.72 5.36
CA THR A 288 23.63 -18.72 5.28
C THR A 288 22.31 -19.41 5.59
N PRO A 289 21.93 -19.49 6.86
CA PRO A 289 20.69 -20.11 7.28
C PRO A 289 19.47 -19.32 6.79
N SER A 290 18.32 -19.99 6.74
CA SER A 290 17.04 -19.33 6.46
C SER A 290 16.74 -18.28 7.54
N ARG A 291 16.47 -17.05 7.11
CA ARG A 291 16.06 -15.96 7.98
C ARG A 291 14.71 -15.42 7.53
N THR A 292 13.80 -15.43 8.47
CA THR A 292 12.43 -14.97 8.26
C THR A 292 12.10 -13.86 9.23
N SER A 293 11.40 -12.85 8.75
CA SER A 293 10.74 -11.85 9.59
C SER A 293 9.26 -11.81 9.29
N VAL A 294 8.48 -11.52 10.33
CA VAL A 294 7.02 -11.47 10.27
C VAL A 294 6.57 -10.17 10.93
N GLN A 295 5.72 -9.44 10.24
CA GLN A 295 5.00 -8.29 10.78
C GLN A 295 3.49 -8.56 10.64
N ALA A 296 2.74 -8.30 11.69
CA ALA A 296 1.29 -8.34 11.68
C ALA A 296 0.74 -6.99 12.13
N ASP A 297 -0.26 -6.51 11.42
CA ASP A 297 -0.87 -5.21 11.69
C ASP A 297 -2.39 -5.37 11.82
N TRP A 298 -2.98 -4.59 12.71
CA TRP A 298 -4.40 -4.48 12.90
C TRP A 298 -4.80 -3.01 12.97
N ALA A 299 -5.62 -2.56 12.01
CA ALA A 299 -6.25 -1.26 12.02
C ALA A 299 -7.73 -1.42 12.36
N PHE A 300 -8.22 -0.68 13.36
CA PHE A 300 -9.60 -0.68 13.80
C PHE A 300 -10.16 0.74 13.86
N PRO A 301 -11.44 0.94 13.58
CA PRO A 301 -12.01 2.28 13.48
C PRO A 301 -12.00 3.00 14.82
N LEU A 302 -11.64 4.28 14.82
CA LEU A 302 -11.76 5.19 15.96
C LEU A 302 -12.74 6.32 15.65
N TYR A 303 -12.41 7.19 14.70
CA TYR A 303 -13.23 8.34 14.35
C TYR A 303 -13.01 8.78 12.90
N GLY A 304 -14.05 8.78 12.07
CA GLY A 304 -13.98 9.13 10.66
C GLY A 304 -12.95 8.28 9.91
N GLN A 305 -11.93 8.92 9.37
CA GLN A 305 -10.81 8.28 8.69
C GLN A 305 -9.70 7.79 9.65
N LEU A 306 -9.76 8.19 10.92
CA LEU A 306 -8.76 7.83 11.92
C LEU A 306 -9.02 6.43 12.44
N HIS A 307 -8.01 5.57 12.37
CA HIS A 307 -8.05 4.21 12.91
C HIS A 307 -7.04 4.06 14.05
N GLY A 308 -7.38 3.24 15.05
CA GLY A 308 -6.39 2.69 15.96
C GLY A 308 -5.52 1.72 15.18
N TYR A 309 -4.24 1.65 15.55
CA TYR A 309 -3.26 0.85 14.84
C TYR A 309 -2.39 0.07 15.82
N VAL A 310 -2.33 -1.24 15.64
CA VAL A 310 -1.47 -2.14 16.42
C VAL A 310 -0.56 -2.87 15.44
N GLN A 311 0.73 -2.94 15.76
CA GLN A 311 1.73 -3.65 14.98
C GLN A 311 2.50 -4.60 15.88
N ALA A 312 2.71 -5.83 15.44
CA ALA A 312 3.62 -6.79 16.05
C ALA A 312 4.70 -7.17 15.04
N PHE A 313 5.94 -7.27 15.49
CA PHE A 313 7.09 -7.62 14.67
C PHE A 313 7.95 -8.69 15.32
N TYR A 314 8.45 -9.63 14.51
CA TYR A 314 9.42 -10.63 14.92
C TYR A 314 10.37 -10.96 13.77
N GLY A 315 11.67 -10.95 14.03
CA GLY A 315 12.68 -11.35 13.05
C GLY A 315 13.79 -10.33 12.86
N TRP A 316 14.24 -10.23 11.62
CA TRP A 316 15.38 -9.42 11.18
C TRP A 316 14.87 -8.19 10.42
N ASN A 317 15.68 -7.12 10.36
CA ASN A 317 15.37 -5.92 9.59
C ASN A 317 14.09 -5.20 10.07
N ASP A 318 14.02 -4.92 11.38
CA ASP A 318 12.99 -4.03 11.93
C ASP A 318 13.22 -2.56 11.52
N SER A 319 14.48 -2.21 11.24
CA SER A 319 14.92 -0.96 10.62
C SER A 319 16.19 -1.21 9.79
N LEU A 320 16.54 -0.29 8.92
CA LEU A 320 17.69 -0.49 8.01
C LEU A 320 19.02 -0.53 8.76
N GLN A 321 19.20 0.28 9.81
CA GLN A 321 20.38 0.22 10.68
C GLN A 321 20.52 -1.13 11.39
N ASN A 322 19.40 -1.76 11.71
CA ASN A 322 19.32 -3.04 12.40
C ASN A 322 18.99 -4.21 11.47
N TYR A 323 19.33 -4.10 10.17
CA TYR A 323 18.94 -5.12 9.19
C TYR A 323 19.41 -6.54 9.58
N ASN A 324 20.56 -6.67 10.20
CA ASN A 324 21.18 -7.92 10.65
C ASN A 324 21.00 -8.22 12.14
N PHE A 325 20.13 -7.48 12.82
CA PHE A 325 19.80 -7.67 14.23
C PHE A 325 18.40 -8.26 14.40
N ARG A 326 18.28 -9.34 15.16
CA ARG A 326 16.99 -10.00 15.39
C ARG A 326 16.25 -9.34 16.55
N ASN A 327 15.00 -8.98 16.29
CA ASN A 327 14.19 -8.31 17.30
C ASN A 327 12.78 -8.88 17.40
N THR A 328 12.11 -8.51 18.48
CA THR A 328 10.67 -8.67 18.71
C THR A 328 10.15 -7.34 19.18
N GLY A 329 9.09 -6.86 18.56
CA GLY A 329 8.51 -5.57 18.90
C GLY A 329 6.99 -5.58 18.85
N VAL A 330 6.39 -4.65 19.56
CA VAL A 330 4.97 -4.35 19.53
C VAL A 330 4.77 -2.85 19.59
N GLY A 331 3.86 -2.35 18.76
CA GLY A 331 3.54 -0.92 18.70
C GLY A 331 2.04 -0.67 18.74
N ILE A 332 1.65 0.46 19.30
CA ILE A 332 0.28 0.94 19.34
C ILE A 332 0.22 2.43 19.02
N GLY A 333 -0.78 2.82 18.28
CA GLY A 333 -0.97 4.20 17.86
C GLY A 333 -2.20 4.41 17.00
N VAL A 334 -2.09 5.30 16.04
CA VAL A 334 -3.17 5.63 15.11
C VAL A 334 -2.68 5.60 13.67
N SER A 335 -3.57 5.30 12.73
CA SER A 335 -3.31 5.39 11.30
C SER A 335 -4.37 6.24 10.59
N LEU A 336 -3.94 6.98 9.57
CA LEU A 336 -4.80 7.74 8.67
C LEU A 336 -5.13 6.96 7.40
N THR A 337 -4.19 6.11 6.96
CA THR A 337 -4.37 5.23 5.81
C THR A 337 -3.93 3.83 6.19
N GLN A 338 -4.62 2.84 5.68
CA GLN A 338 -4.29 1.44 5.86
C GLN A 338 -3.89 0.84 4.51
N TRP A 339 -3.68 -0.47 4.50
CA TRP A 339 -3.38 -1.22 3.27
C TRP A 339 -4.55 -1.24 2.26
N ARG A 340 -5.74 -0.75 2.67
CA ARG A 340 -6.94 -0.62 1.82
C ARG A 340 -7.70 0.65 2.10
#